data_8e3b8b5cb4095ac1f23e744132d70556
#
_entry.id   8e3b8b5cb4095ac1f23e744132d70556
#
_cell.length_a   1.000
_cell.length_b   1.000
_cell.length_c   1.000
_cell.angle_alpha   90.00
_cell.angle_beta   90.00
_cell.angle_gamma   90.00
#
_symmetry.space_group_name_H-M   'P 1'
#
loop_
_entity.id
_entity.type
_entity.pdbx_description
1 polymer ?
#
loop_
_entity_poly.entity_id
_entity_poly.type
_entity_poly.pdbx_seq_one_letter_code
_entity_poly.pdbx_strand_id
1 'polypeptide(L)'
;MLMLEDPAAVARASEVADLKGYSILACGIGSLAQALGGDRAGAEAGTQKVLAAAKRAGLPDMLTANPQDVAQRVQEGFLALLMQGPTADEAIQIGRAAAGR
;
A
#
# COMPACT_ATOMS: atom_id res chain seq x y z
N MET A 1 6.26 -1.07 11.63
CA MET A 1 5.89 -0.82 10.24
C MET A 1 6.80 0.26 9.65
N LEU A 2 7.28 0.04 8.45
CA LEU A 2 8.07 1.02 7.70
C LEU A 2 7.24 1.54 6.53
N MET A 3 7.06 2.86 6.45
CA MET A 3 6.25 3.48 5.41
C MET A 3 7.12 4.25 4.43
N LEU A 4 6.99 3.94 3.13
CA LEU A 4 7.67 4.63 2.04
C LEU A 4 6.70 5.61 1.41
N GLU A 5 7.04 6.89 1.40
CA GLU A 5 6.13 7.94 0.94
C GLU A 5 6.80 9.08 0.19
N ASP A 6 8.09 8.95 -0.14
CA ASP A 6 8.77 9.88 -1.02
C ASP A 6 9.42 9.13 -2.19
N PRO A 7 9.66 9.85 -3.33
CA PRO A 7 10.18 9.19 -4.53
C PRO A 7 11.54 8.51 -4.34
N ALA A 8 12.42 9.08 -3.52
CA ALA A 8 13.75 8.51 -3.29
C ALA A 8 13.65 7.18 -2.51
N ALA A 9 12.80 7.14 -1.47
CA ALA A 9 12.58 5.91 -0.70
C ALA A 9 11.93 4.82 -1.56
N VAL A 10 10.93 5.18 -2.37
CA VAL A 10 10.25 4.25 -3.27
C VAL A 10 11.23 3.69 -4.31
N ALA A 11 12.14 4.51 -4.84
CA ALA A 11 13.15 4.05 -5.78
C ALA A 11 14.06 2.97 -5.17
N ARG A 12 14.23 2.98 -3.84
CA ARG A 12 15.05 2.02 -3.10
C ARG A 12 14.22 0.97 -2.36
N ALA A 13 12.98 0.73 -2.80
CA ALA A 13 12.05 -0.16 -2.11
C ALA A 13 12.63 -1.57 -1.89
N SER A 14 13.35 -2.13 -2.86
CA SER A 14 13.96 -3.46 -2.71
C SER A 14 15.00 -3.50 -1.60
N GLU A 15 15.82 -2.46 -1.48
CA GLU A 15 16.81 -2.35 -0.41
C GLU A 15 16.14 -2.20 0.96
N VAL A 16 15.10 -1.37 1.02
CA VAL A 16 14.33 -1.15 2.25
C VAL A 16 13.66 -2.46 2.70
N ALA A 17 13.10 -3.22 1.76
CA ALA A 17 12.46 -4.50 2.06
C ALA A 17 13.43 -5.53 2.66
N ASP A 18 14.72 -5.41 2.39
CA ASP A 18 15.76 -6.30 2.93
C ASP A 18 16.27 -5.89 4.31
N LEU A 19 15.88 -4.72 4.81
CA LEU A 19 16.26 -4.30 6.17
C LEU A 19 15.58 -5.20 7.20
N LYS A 20 16.27 -5.37 8.35
CA LYS A 20 15.75 -6.17 9.45
C LYS A 20 15.21 -5.28 10.57
N GLY A 21 14.34 -5.82 11.40
CA GLY A 21 13.83 -5.13 12.59
C GLY A 21 12.43 -4.58 12.45
N TYR A 22 11.73 -4.87 11.34
CA TYR A 22 10.32 -4.52 11.16
C TYR A 22 9.57 -5.67 10.50
N SER A 23 8.24 -5.65 10.55
CA SER A 23 7.40 -6.77 10.12
C SER A 23 6.39 -6.43 9.02
N ILE A 24 6.17 -5.16 8.71
CA ILE A 24 5.22 -4.70 7.69
C ILE A 24 5.84 -3.55 6.91
N LEU A 25 5.79 -3.65 5.60
CA LEU A 25 6.13 -2.54 4.69
C LEU A 25 4.83 -1.81 4.32
N ALA A 26 4.92 -0.53 4.04
CA ALA A 26 3.75 0.27 3.67
C ALA A 26 4.12 1.34 2.64
N CYS A 27 3.15 1.74 1.84
CA CYS A 27 3.29 2.89 0.95
C CYS A 27 2.29 3.97 1.32
N GLY A 28 2.76 5.20 1.53
CA GLY A 28 1.92 6.36 1.73
C GLY A 28 1.57 6.98 0.38
N ILE A 29 0.58 6.41 -0.31
CA ILE A 29 0.25 6.80 -1.70
C ILE A 29 -0.16 8.26 -1.81
N GLY A 30 -0.91 8.81 -0.84
CA GLY A 30 -1.30 10.22 -0.85
C GLY A 30 -0.10 11.15 -0.72
N SER A 31 0.80 10.87 0.22
CA SER A 31 2.03 11.65 0.41
C SER A 31 2.97 11.50 -0.78
N LEU A 32 3.06 10.32 -1.36
CA LEU A 32 3.87 10.08 -2.56
C LEU A 32 3.32 10.89 -3.75
N ALA A 33 2.01 10.89 -3.98
CA ALA A 33 1.38 11.67 -5.03
C ALA A 33 1.67 13.17 -4.85
N GLN A 34 1.60 13.66 -3.61
CA GLN A 34 1.90 15.06 -3.32
C GLN A 34 3.37 15.39 -3.59
N ALA A 35 4.30 14.52 -3.21
CA ALA A 35 5.72 14.70 -3.49
C ALA A 35 6.03 14.66 -4.99
N LEU A 36 5.19 13.99 -5.78
CA LEU A 36 5.28 13.94 -7.26
C LEU A 36 4.46 15.05 -7.94
N GLY A 37 4.11 16.11 -7.23
CA GLY A 37 3.37 17.25 -7.79
C GLY A 37 1.93 16.93 -8.16
N GLY A 38 1.30 15.95 -7.50
CA GLY A 38 -0.06 15.52 -7.77
C GLY A 38 -0.18 14.43 -8.84
N ASP A 39 0.93 13.83 -9.24
CA ASP A 39 0.94 12.74 -10.23
C ASP A 39 0.41 11.43 -9.61
N ARG A 40 -0.88 11.18 -9.81
CA ARG A 40 -1.55 9.99 -9.27
C ARG A 40 -1.08 8.71 -9.96
N ALA A 41 -0.82 8.75 -11.27
CA ALA A 41 -0.32 7.60 -12.02
C ALA A 41 1.10 7.21 -11.56
N GLY A 42 1.95 8.20 -11.32
CA GLY A 42 3.29 7.97 -10.78
C GLY A 42 3.25 7.40 -9.36
N ALA A 43 2.33 7.89 -8.53
CA ALA A 43 2.14 7.38 -7.18
C ALA A 43 1.64 5.93 -7.19
N GLU A 44 0.74 5.59 -8.10
CA GLU A 44 0.26 4.22 -8.27
C GLU A 44 1.40 3.29 -8.71
N ALA A 45 2.21 3.71 -9.67
CA ALA A 45 3.38 2.94 -10.11
C ALA A 45 4.35 2.70 -8.95
N GLY A 46 4.60 3.72 -8.12
CA GLY A 46 5.43 3.60 -6.93
C GLY A 46 4.83 2.63 -5.90
N THR A 47 3.53 2.70 -5.69
CA THR A 47 2.79 1.79 -4.80
C THR A 47 2.98 0.33 -5.25
N GLN A 48 2.85 0.05 -6.55
CA GLN A 48 3.04 -1.28 -7.09
C GLN A 48 4.50 -1.75 -6.94
N LYS A 49 5.45 -0.85 -7.07
CA LYS A 49 6.87 -1.16 -6.84
C LYS A 49 7.13 -1.58 -5.39
N VAL A 50 6.54 -0.87 -4.43
CA VAL A 50 6.65 -1.22 -3.01
C VAL A 50 6.02 -2.58 -2.74
N LEU A 51 4.84 -2.85 -3.30
CA LEU A 51 4.16 -4.14 -3.18
C LEU A 51 5.03 -5.28 -3.71
N ALA A 52 5.62 -5.11 -4.89
CA ALA A 52 6.50 -6.13 -5.48
C ALA A 52 7.72 -6.41 -4.59
N ALA A 53 8.32 -5.37 -4.03
CA ALA A 53 9.45 -5.51 -3.11
C ALA A 53 9.07 -6.26 -1.84
N ALA A 54 7.90 -5.94 -1.27
CA ALA A 54 7.38 -6.62 -0.09
C ALA A 54 7.14 -8.11 -0.36
N LYS A 55 6.49 -8.43 -1.47
CA LYS A 55 6.24 -9.83 -1.87
C LYS A 55 7.55 -10.61 -2.03
N ARG A 56 8.54 -10.02 -2.69
CA ARG A 56 9.86 -10.64 -2.87
C ARG A 56 10.51 -10.94 -1.53
N ALA A 57 10.40 -10.04 -0.57
CA ALA A 57 11.02 -10.19 0.75
C ALA A 57 10.17 -11.02 1.73
N GLY A 58 8.98 -11.47 1.33
CA GLY A 58 8.08 -12.22 2.21
C GLY A 58 7.41 -11.36 3.28
N LEU A 59 7.26 -10.06 3.04
CA LEU A 59 6.66 -9.11 3.97
C LEU A 59 5.23 -8.76 3.56
N PRO A 60 4.31 -8.59 4.52
CA PRO A 60 3.04 -7.94 4.22
C PRO A 60 3.26 -6.49 3.81
N ASP A 61 2.45 -6.01 2.87
CA ASP A 61 2.40 -4.60 2.49
C ASP A 61 1.06 -4.00 2.91
N MET A 62 1.09 -2.77 3.41
CA MET A 62 -0.09 -2.04 3.87
C MET A 62 -0.34 -0.83 2.97
N LEU A 63 -1.61 -0.57 2.71
CA LEU A 63 -2.06 0.58 1.94
C LEU A 63 -3.37 1.10 2.50
N THR A 64 -3.60 2.41 2.36
CA THR A 64 -4.91 3.00 2.62
C THR A 64 -5.84 2.69 1.44
N ALA A 65 -7.04 2.24 1.73
CA ALA A 65 -8.04 1.90 0.72
C ALA A 65 -9.39 2.54 1.04
N ASN A 66 -10.28 2.57 0.05
CA ASN A 66 -11.62 3.13 0.14
C ASN A 66 -12.63 2.14 -0.47
N PRO A 67 -13.95 2.39 -0.40
CA PRO A 67 -14.94 1.46 -0.96
C PRO A 67 -14.78 1.20 -2.45
N GLN A 68 -14.20 2.16 -3.21
CA GLN A 68 -14.06 2.04 -4.65
C GLN A 68 -12.88 1.17 -5.07
N ASP A 69 -11.81 1.08 -4.25
CA ASP A 69 -10.60 0.35 -4.64
C ASP A 69 -10.23 -0.83 -3.76
N VAL A 70 -10.87 -1.00 -2.61
CA VAL A 70 -10.47 -2.01 -1.62
C VAL A 70 -10.46 -3.44 -2.19
N ALA A 71 -11.46 -3.80 -3.00
CA ALA A 71 -11.52 -5.14 -3.60
C ALA A 71 -10.32 -5.37 -4.52
N GLN A 72 -9.96 -4.37 -5.32
CA GLN A 72 -8.79 -4.43 -6.19
C GLN A 72 -7.52 -4.62 -5.35
N ARG A 73 -7.37 -3.87 -4.26
CA ARG A 73 -6.17 -3.96 -3.41
C ARG A 73 -6.01 -5.34 -2.78
N VAL A 74 -7.12 -5.95 -2.34
CA VAL A 74 -7.11 -7.33 -1.85
C VAL A 74 -6.61 -8.27 -2.95
N GLN A 75 -7.12 -8.14 -4.16
CA GLN A 75 -6.73 -8.99 -5.30
C GLN A 75 -5.27 -8.81 -5.71
N GLU A 76 -4.75 -7.59 -5.57
CA GLU A 76 -3.34 -7.29 -5.85
C GLU A 76 -2.39 -7.93 -4.84
N GLY A 77 -2.87 -8.27 -3.65
CA GLY A 77 -2.09 -8.98 -2.64
C GLY A 77 -1.64 -8.13 -1.46
N PHE A 78 -2.22 -6.94 -1.27
CA PHE A 78 -2.02 -6.21 -0.03
C PHE A 78 -2.64 -6.99 1.12
N LEU A 79 -1.88 -7.21 2.18
CA LEU A 79 -2.31 -8.02 3.32
C LEU A 79 -2.81 -7.19 4.50
N ALA A 80 -2.57 -5.89 4.49
CA ALA A 80 -3.10 -4.96 5.48
C ALA A 80 -3.67 -3.74 4.75
N LEU A 81 -4.92 -3.39 5.05
CA LEU A 81 -5.60 -2.27 4.41
C LEU A 81 -6.19 -1.36 5.48
N LEU A 82 -5.82 -0.11 5.45
CA LEU A 82 -6.28 0.90 6.39
C LEU A 82 -7.46 1.64 5.78
N MET A 83 -8.59 1.63 6.48
CA MET A 83 -9.79 2.35 6.09
C MET A 83 -9.95 3.57 6.99
N GLN A 84 -10.34 4.70 6.42
CA GLN A 84 -10.46 5.96 7.13
C GLN A 84 -11.76 6.68 6.75
N GLY A 85 -12.23 7.53 7.68
CA GLY A 85 -13.35 8.43 7.45
C GLY A 85 -14.71 7.75 7.51
N PRO A 86 -15.77 8.48 7.08
CA PRO A 86 -17.16 8.01 7.26
C PRO A 86 -17.54 6.79 6.42
N THR A 87 -16.76 6.45 5.39
CA THR A 87 -17.01 5.27 4.55
C THR A 87 -16.20 4.04 4.98
N ALA A 88 -15.50 4.09 6.12
CA ALA A 88 -14.62 3.02 6.56
C ALA A 88 -15.38 1.68 6.74
N ASP A 89 -16.56 1.71 7.35
CA ASP A 89 -17.34 0.49 7.59
C ASP A 89 -17.74 -0.19 6.27
N GLU A 90 -18.18 0.59 5.28
CA GLU A 90 -18.51 0.08 3.95
C GLU A 90 -17.27 -0.55 3.30
N ALA A 91 -16.14 0.14 3.34
CA ALA A 91 -14.89 -0.38 2.77
C ALA A 91 -14.45 -1.68 3.45
N ILE A 92 -14.59 -1.78 4.76
CA ILE A 92 -14.25 -3.00 5.52
C ILE A 92 -15.11 -4.18 5.05
N GLN A 93 -16.41 -3.97 4.90
CA GLN A 93 -17.31 -5.04 4.45
C GLN A 93 -16.97 -5.52 3.05
N ILE A 94 -16.73 -4.59 2.13
CA ILE A 94 -16.32 -4.92 0.75
C ILE A 94 -14.98 -5.67 0.76
N GLY A 95 -14.02 -5.20 1.54
CA GLY A 95 -12.71 -5.83 1.63
C GLY A 95 -12.77 -7.25 2.19
N ARG A 96 -13.57 -7.45 3.23
CA ARG A 96 -13.77 -8.80 3.80
C ARG A 96 -14.38 -9.75 2.78
N ALA A 97 -15.40 -9.30 2.06
CA ALA A 97 -16.03 -10.12 1.01
C ALA A 97 -15.04 -10.47 -0.08
N ALA A 98 -14.23 -9.51 -0.53
CA ALA A 98 -13.20 -9.72 -1.55
C ALA A 98 -12.12 -10.71 -1.07
N ALA A 99 -11.82 -10.74 0.21
CA ALA A 99 -10.85 -11.65 0.83
C ALA A 99 -11.46 -13.02 1.19
N GLY A 100 -12.73 -13.25 0.91
CA GLY A 100 -13.41 -14.50 1.25
C GLY A 100 -13.79 -14.60 2.72
N ARG A 101 -13.97 -13.48 3.36
CA ARG A 101 -14.28 -13.39 4.79
C ARG A 101 -15.57 -12.61 5.02
#